data_1b65bd91cce480fd1b48dd371b026680
#
_entry.id   1b65bd91cce480fd1b48dd371b026680
#
_cell.length_a   1.000
_cell.length_b   1.000
_cell.length_c   1.000
_cell.angle_alpha   90.00
_cell.angle_beta   90.00
_cell.angle_gamma   90.00
#
_symmetry.space_group_name_H-M   'P 1'
#
loop_
_entity.id
_entity.type
_entity.pdbx_description
1 polymer ?
#
loop_
_entity_poly.entity_id
_entity_poly.type
_entity_poly.pdbx_seq_one_letter_code
_entity_poly.pdbx_strand_id
1 'polypeptide(L)'
;MIERLIRVNAGRLQGLYDHMPRPVQCLLTSVRGLFLTRIRYTPEMYLLLEELLLHEDWSAEQIAEMQAAALRRIVAHARQTIPFYSSYPPLNGRPADELKQLPMVTREMVRSDPESFVSRDVSAADRIRVATTGTTGASLKVWYSPQVARRSWAFRMRQWAWAGVEPRRPRLTFFGSRIVPPDRTTPPYWITNLLERQILASIFHLSERTAADYLGFLRRHRNWVLEGFPSVLGILADFVLQAGEPIPMRVAFTDGEPLYPFLREKIEKAFATRVWDSYGMTECCGLIQQCERGRMHLIPEFGYLEILDTEDRSVRPGEEGYLVWTGLINDTMPLIRYRVGDRGCWQPRSACPCGRAFPLVVPTITRESDLLRCPDGRIFSPRALNQLLKDSYAFRFCQFLQEAPDRVMVRAVAGNGKAAEELADVRLRMQKLVGSTVQVTAQLAAEPIVRAGGKIPLIVQQADR
;
A
#
# COMPACT_ATOMS: atom_id res chain seq x y z
N MET A 1 7.69 16.37 -18.29
CA MET A 1 9.14 16.60 -18.47
C MET A 1 9.90 16.48 -17.15
N ILE A 2 9.54 17.19 -16.10
CA ILE A 2 10.22 17.13 -14.77
C ILE A 2 10.12 15.75 -14.11
N GLU A 3 8.96 15.07 -14.18
CA GLU A 3 8.85 13.69 -13.69
C GLU A 3 9.71 12.67 -14.48
N ARG A 4 9.94 12.91 -15.77
CA ARG A 4 10.85 12.11 -16.59
C ARG A 4 12.30 12.25 -16.14
N LEU A 5 12.73 13.48 -15.80
CA LEU A 5 14.06 13.77 -15.25
C LEU A 5 14.26 13.16 -13.86
N ILE A 6 13.24 13.18 -13.00
CA ILE A 6 13.26 12.56 -11.66
C ILE A 6 13.36 11.04 -11.74
N ARG A 7 12.78 10.40 -12.79
CA ARG A 7 12.74 8.93 -12.93
C ARG A 7 14.02 8.32 -13.50
N VAL A 8 14.71 9.01 -14.41
CA VAL A 8 15.91 8.45 -15.09
C VAL A 8 17.14 8.42 -14.17
N ASN A 9 17.18 9.26 -13.13
CA ASN A 9 18.30 9.38 -12.19
C ASN A 9 17.89 9.30 -10.72
N ALA A 10 16.88 8.47 -10.37
CA ALA A 10 16.28 8.44 -9.03
C ALA A 10 17.34 8.31 -7.90
N GLY A 11 18.36 7.49 -8.06
CA GLY A 11 19.43 7.34 -7.07
C GLY A 11 20.35 8.56 -6.93
N ARG A 12 20.77 9.15 -8.06
CA ARG A 12 21.64 10.36 -8.05
C ARG A 12 20.89 11.60 -7.58
N LEU A 13 19.63 11.76 -8.01
CA LEU A 13 18.77 12.86 -7.55
C LEU A 13 18.40 12.72 -6.08
N GLN A 14 18.20 11.50 -5.58
CA GLN A 14 17.96 11.25 -4.16
C GLN A 14 19.21 11.62 -3.34
N GLY A 15 20.40 11.23 -3.79
CA GLY A 15 21.66 11.62 -3.14
C GLY A 15 21.84 13.15 -3.08
N LEU A 16 21.54 13.85 -4.18
CA LEU A 16 21.59 15.32 -4.21
C LEU A 16 20.54 15.91 -3.24
N TYR A 17 19.32 15.42 -3.25
CA TYR A 17 18.25 15.85 -2.33
C TYR A 17 18.65 15.67 -0.86
N ASP A 18 19.28 14.55 -0.54
CA ASP A 18 19.69 14.23 0.83
C ASP A 18 20.70 15.25 1.42
N HIS A 19 21.52 15.87 0.57
CA HIS A 19 22.52 16.88 0.97
C HIS A 19 22.00 18.33 0.91
N MET A 20 20.77 18.55 0.41
CA MET A 20 20.21 19.91 0.34
C MET A 20 19.79 20.43 1.71
N PRO A 21 19.88 21.75 1.94
CA PRO A 21 19.32 22.38 3.12
C PRO A 21 17.82 22.11 3.24
N ARG A 22 17.33 21.92 4.47
CA ARG A 22 15.93 21.58 4.75
C ARG A 22 14.90 22.51 4.07
N PRO A 23 15.06 23.84 4.04
CA PRO A 23 14.10 24.70 3.33
C PRO A 23 13.96 24.34 1.86
N VAL A 24 15.08 23.96 1.20
CA VAL A 24 15.06 23.51 -0.20
C VAL A 24 14.36 22.15 -0.34
N GLN A 25 14.58 21.23 0.58
CA GLN A 25 13.86 19.95 0.60
C GLN A 25 12.35 20.17 0.75
N CYS A 26 11.91 21.06 1.66
CA CYS A 26 10.50 21.42 1.83
C CYS A 26 9.94 22.10 0.58
N LEU A 27 10.68 22.98 -0.06
CA LEU A 27 10.27 23.63 -1.31
C LEU A 27 10.07 22.61 -2.43
N LEU A 28 11.06 21.74 -2.68
CA LEU A 28 10.96 20.69 -3.70
C LEU A 28 9.80 19.73 -3.43
N THR A 29 9.59 19.34 -2.17
CA THR A 29 8.46 18.50 -1.78
C THR A 29 7.14 19.22 -2.00
N SER A 30 7.06 20.52 -1.73
CA SER A 30 5.86 21.33 -1.97
C SER A 30 5.60 21.55 -3.46
N VAL A 31 6.63 21.74 -4.28
CA VAL A 31 6.50 21.78 -5.76
C VAL A 31 5.97 20.46 -6.29
N ARG A 32 6.50 19.32 -5.82
CA ARG A 32 5.92 18.01 -6.14
C ARG A 32 4.46 17.92 -5.66
N GLY A 33 4.16 18.46 -4.48
CA GLY A 33 2.81 18.56 -3.94
C GLY A 33 1.85 19.32 -4.86
N LEU A 34 2.32 20.38 -5.51
CA LEU A 34 1.51 21.14 -6.49
C LEU A 34 1.04 20.25 -7.66
N PHE A 35 1.93 19.44 -8.22
CA PHE A 35 1.55 18.51 -9.28
C PHE A 35 0.55 17.47 -8.79
N LEU A 36 0.76 16.91 -7.60
CA LEU A 36 -0.18 15.96 -7.01
C LEU A 36 -1.54 16.61 -6.73
N THR A 37 -1.56 17.83 -6.23
CA THR A 37 -2.80 18.58 -5.97
C THR A 37 -3.57 18.81 -7.28
N ARG A 38 -2.89 19.14 -8.38
CA ARG A 38 -3.52 19.33 -9.69
C ARG A 38 -4.08 18.04 -10.29
N ILE A 39 -3.57 16.87 -9.90
CA ILE A 39 -4.10 15.57 -10.33
C ILE A 39 -5.25 15.14 -9.42
N ARG A 40 -5.12 15.33 -8.10
CA ARG A 40 -5.99 14.78 -7.08
C ARG A 40 -7.24 15.60 -6.82
N TYR A 41 -7.11 16.94 -6.74
CA TYR A 41 -8.18 17.85 -6.31
C TYR A 41 -8.71 18.65 -7.50
N THR A 42 -9.25 17.96 -8.48
CA THR A 42 -9.85 18.56 -9.67
C THR A 42 -11.38 18.57 -9.55
N PRO A 43 -12.10 19.40 -10.33
CA PRO A 43 -13.57 19.36 -10.35
C PRO A 43 -14.13 17.95 -10.60
N GLU A 44 -13.50 17.19 -11.51
CA GLU A 44 -13.94 15.83 -11.83
C GLU A 44 -13.75 14.87 -10.65
N MET A 45 -12.73 15.08 -9.80
CA MET A 45 -12.60 14.29 -8.57
C MET A 45 -13.72 14.58 -7.59
N TYR A 46 -14.11 15.84 -7.43
CA TYR A 46 -15.20 16.23 -6.54
C TYR A 46 -16.54 15.72 -7.05
N LEU A 47 -16.81 15.84 -8.37
CA LEU A 47 -18.02 15.28 -8.99
C LEU A 47 -18.09 13.75 -8.79
N LEU A 48 -16.97 13.05 -9.01
CA LEU A 48 -16.92 11.61 -8.74
C LEU A 48 -17.14 11.32 -7.25
N LEU A 49 -16.59 12.11 -6.34
CA LEU A 49 -16.82 11.93 -4.89
C LEU A 49 -18.29 12.09 -4.55
N GLU A 50 -18.97 13.10 -5.09
CA GLU A 50 -20.40 13.31 -4.92
C GLU A 50 -21.21 12.11 -5.44
N GLU A 51 -20.89 11.62 -6.63
CA GLU A 51 -21.50 10.41 -7.21
C GLU A 51 -21.30 9.19 -6.29
N LEU A 52 -20.07 8.96 -5.82
CA LEU A 52 -19.76 7.86 -4.93
C LEU A 52 -20.49 7.93 -3.58
N LEU A 53 -20.77 9.13 -3.08
CA LEU A 53 -21.57 9.33 -1.87
C LEU A 53 -23.05 8.99 -2.11
N LEU A 54 -23.59 9.27 -3.29
CA LEU A 54 -24.96 8.87 -3.66
C LEU A 54 -25.11 7.34 -3.77
N HIS A 55 -24.05 6.62 -4.15
CA HIS A 55 -24.09 5.16 -4.23
C HIS A 55 -24.23 4.46 -2.86
N GLU A 56 -24.05 5.19 -1.78
CA GLU A 56 -24.19 4.62 -0.43
C GLU A 56 -25.61 4.18 -0.10
N ASP A 57 -26.60 4.81 -0.73
CA ASP A 57 -28.02 4.51 -0.59
C ASP A 57 -28.53 3.48 -1.62
N TRP A 58 -27.66 2.98 -2.48
CA TRP A 58 -28.05 2.02 -3.51
C TRP A 58 -28.40 0.66 -2.93
N SER A 59 -29.39 0.00 -3.55
CA SER A 59 -29.73 -1.37 -3.26
C SER A 59 -28.65 -2.34 -3.76
N ALA A 60 -28.67 -3.57 -3.28
CA ALA A 60 -27.78 -4.62 -3.74
C ALA A 60 -27.96 -4.92 -5.25
N GLU A 61 -29.17 -4.78 -5.76
CA GLU A 61 -29.52 -4.95 -7.19
C GLU A 61 -28.86 -3.85 -8.03
N GLN A 62 -28.97 -2.58 -7.61
CA GLN A 62 -28.35 -1.45 -8.31
C GLN A 62 -26.82 -1.58 -8.34
N ILE A 63 -26.22 -2.01 -7.23
CA ILE A 63 -24.77 -2.30 -7.15
C ILE A 63 -24.41 -3.44 -8.13
N ALA A 64 -25.18 -4.51 -8.18
CA ALA A 64 -24.91 -5.64 -9.09
C ALA A 64 -25.04 -5.23 -10.56
N GLU A 65 -26.00 -4.39 -10.92
CA GLU A 65 -26.16 -3.84 -12.27
C GLU A 65 -24.98 -2.96 -12.68
N MET A 66 -24.58 -2.07 -11.81
CA MET A 66 -23.39 -1.22 -12.01
C MET A 66 -22.13 -2.06 -12.20
N GLN A 67 -21.91 -3.07 -11.34
CA GLN A 67 -20.76 -3.96 -11.48
C GLN A 67 -20.80 -4.76 -12.78
N ALA A 68 -21.97 -5.25 -13.18
CA ALA A 68 -22.14 -5.95 -14.45
C ALA A 68 -21.77 -5.07 -15.66
N ALA A 69 -22.22 -3.83 -15.66
CA ALA A 69 -21.86 -2.84 -16.69
C ALA A 69 -20.36 -2.53 -16.69
N ALA A 70 -19.78 -2.33 -15.50
CA ALA A 70 -18.35 -2.03 -15.34
C ALA A 70 -17.47 -3.21 -15.80
N LEU A 71 -17.84 -4.46 -15.49
CA LEU A 71 -17.15 -5.67 -15.96
C LEU A 71 -17.17 -5.77 -17.47
N ARG A 72 -18.32 -5.59 -18.13
CA ARG A 72 -18.40 -5.57 -19.61
C ARG A 72 -17.49 -4.52 -20.19
N ARG A 73 -17.53 -3.30 -19.67
CA ARG A 73 -16.72 -2.17 -20.13
C ARG A 73 -15.22 -2.49 -20.00
N ILE A 74 -14.74 -2.94 -18.84
CA ILE A 74 -13.31 -3.16 -18.61
C ILE A 74 -12.76 -4.33 -19.43
N VAL A 75 -13.54 -5.42 -19.57
CA VAL A 75 -13.15 -6.57 -20.41
C VAL A 75 -13.13 -6.18 -21.89
N ALA A 76 -14.14 -5.43 -22.37
CA ALA A 76 -14.16 -4.93 -23.75
C ALA A 76 -12.97 -4.03 -24.03
N HIS A 77 -12.67 -3.06 -23.14
CA HIS A 77 -11.51 -2.20 -23.23
C HIS A 77 -10.20 -3.00 -23.24
N ALA A 78 -10.04 -3.95 -22.31
CA ALA A 78 -8.85 -4.76 -22.23
C ALA A 78 -8.60 -5.59 -23.50
N ARG A 79 -9.63 -6.20 -24.07
CA ARG A 79 -9.53 -6.94 -25.33
C ARG A 79 -9.10 -6.07 -26.53
N GLN A 80 -9.55 -4.84 -26.57
CA GLN A 80 -9.25 -3.91 -27.67
C GLN A 80 -7.84 -3.30 -27.56
N THR A 81 -7.40 -3.00 -26.34
CA THR A 81 -6.24 -2.15 -26.13
C THR A 81 -5.05 -2.81 -25.46
N ILE A 82 -5.26 -3.94 -24.75
CA ILE A 82 -4.22 -4.62 -23.97
C ILE A 82 -3.74 -5.87 -24.72
N PRO A 83 -2.46 -5.98 -25.09
CA PRO A 83 -1.94 -7.11 -25.86
C PRO A 83 -2.27 -8.47 -25.22
N PHE A 84 -2.10 -8.60 -23.90
CA PHE A 84 -2.31 -9.85 -23.17
C PHE A 84 -3.78 -10.37 -23.28
N TYR A 85 -4.76 -9.46 -23.29
CA TYR A 85 -6.18 -9.86 -23.29
C TYR A 85 -6.82 -9.90 -24.70
N SER A 86 -6.06 -9.71 -25.76
CA SER A 86 -6.60 -9.61 -27.13
C SER A 86 -7.37 -10.84 -27.59
N SER A 87 -7.03 -12.03 -27.06
CA SER A 87 -7.70 -13.29 -27.37
C SER A 87 -8.84 -13.68 -26.41
N TYR A 88 -9.09 -12.88 -25.37
CA TYR A 88 -10.15 -13.17 -24.40
C TYR A 88 -11.53 -13.05 -25.06
N PRO A 89 -12.52 -13.91 -24.72
CA PRO A 89 -13.88 -13.80 -25.23
C PRO A 89 -14.57 -12.53 -24.67
N PRO A 90 -15.58 -11.98 -25.39
CA PRO A 90 -16.42 -10.92 -24.84
C PRO A 90 -17.35 -11.47 -23.74
N LEU A 91 -17.79 -10.63 -22.83
CA LEU A 91 -18.83 -10.96 -21.85
C LEU A 91 -20.21 -10.59 -22.43
N ASN A 92 -20.92 -11.58 -22.97
CA ASN A 92 -22.21 -11.37 -23.65
C ASN A 92 -23.42 -11.74 -22.80
N GLY A 93 -23.24 -12.63 -21.81
CA GLY A 93 -24.29 -13.08 -20.89
C GLY A 93 -24.20 -12.40 -19.53
N ARG A 94 -24.22 -13.19 -18.45
CA ARG A 94 -24.01 -12.70 -17.08
C ARG A 94 -22.52 -12.49 -16.82
N PRO A 95 -22.04 -11.23 -16.71
CA PRO A 95 -20.60 -10.95 -16.67
C PRO A 95 -19.87 -11.67 -15.53
N ALA A 96 -20.49 -11.78 -14.35
CA ALA A 96 -19.89 -12.46 -13.20
C ALA A 96 -19.71 -13.98 -13.41
N ASP A 97 -20.58 -14.63 -14.20
CA ASP A 97 -20.48 -16.06 -14.50
C ASP A 97 -19.50 -16.32 -15.64
N GLU A 98 -19.52 -15.48 -16.68
CA GLU A 98 -18.59 -15.57 -17.80
C GLU A 98 -17.16 -15.20 -17.40
N LEU A 99 -16.99 -14.26 -16.46
CA LEU A 99 -15.69 -13.86 -15.93
C LEU A 99 -14.95 -15.08 -15.34
N LYS A 100 -15.66 -16.00 -14.67
CA LYS A 100 -15.08 -17.22 -14.08
C LYS A 100 -14.43 -18.13 -15.11
N GLN A 101 -14.83 -18.04 -16.37
CA GLN A 101 -14.27 -18.83 -17.48
C GLN A 101 -12.98 -18.23 -18.05
N LEU A 102 -12.69 -16.96 -17.74
CA LEU A 102 -11.46 -16.33 -18.19
C LEU A 102 -10.25 -16.86 -17.40
N PRO A 103 -9.07 -17.00 -18.05
CA PRO A 103 -7.84 -17.38 -17.36
C PRO A 103 -7.51 -16.49 -16.19
N MET A 104 -6.94 -17.08 -15.15
CA MET A 104 -6.49 -16.34 -13.98
C MET A 104 -5.12 -15.69 -14.25
N VAL A 105 -4.98 -14.44 -13.89
CA VAL A 105 -3.72 -13.70 -13.98
C VAL A 105 -2.99 -13.79 -12.66
N THR A 106 -1.70 -14.16 -12.70
CA THR A 106 -0.86 -14.23 -11.51
C THR A 106 0.14 -13.07 -11.47
N ARG A 107 0.66 -12.80 -10.29
CA ARG A 107 1.72 -11.81 -10.10
C ARG A 107 2.96 -12.11 -10.97
N GLU A 108 3.29 -13.41 -11.15
CA GLU A 108 4.42 -13.86 -11.95
C GLU A 108 4.23 -13.52 -13.43
N MET A 109 3.04 -13.75 -13.98
CA MET A 109 2.72 -13.41 -15.37
C MET A 109 2.88 -11.90 -15.63
N VAL A 110 2.34 -11.07 -14.74
CA VAL A 110 2.47 -9.61 -14.86
C VAL A 110 3.93 -9.16 -14.71
N ARG A 111 4.71 -9.82 -13.86
CA ARG A 111 6.12 -9.50 -13.63
C ARG A 111 7.02 -9.89 -14.79
N SER A 112 6.76 -11.02 -15.42
CA SER A 112 7.58 -11.54 -16.54
C SER A 112 7.48 -10.66 -17.79
N ASP A 113 6.29 -10.15 -18.09
CA ASP A 113 6.05 -9.24 -19.22
C ASP A 113 5.03 -8.15 -18.86
N PRO A 114 5.46 -7.16 -18.05
CA PRO A 114 4.53 -6.13 -17.57
C PRO A 114 4.03 -5.20 -18.68
N GLU A 115 4.76 -5.03 -19.79
CA GLU A 115 4.34 -4.17 -20.91
C GLU A 115 3.16 -4.78 -21.69
N SER A 116 3.02 -6.10 -21.74
CA SER A 116 1.89 -6.77 -22.39
C SER A 116 0.54 -6.47 -21.70
N PHE A 117 0.58 -6.03 -20.43
CA PHE A 117 -0.61 -5.65 -19.66
C PHE A 117 -0.95 -4.16 -19.73
N VAL A 118 -0.19 -3.35 -20.49
CA VAL A 118 -0.39 -1.90 -20.58
C VAL A 118 -1.18 -1.54 -21.84
N SER A 119 -2.18 -0.66 -21.68
CA SER A 119 -3.00 -0.17 -22.78
C SER A 119 -2.17 0.57 -23.82
N ARG A 120 -2.44 0.25 -25.10
CA ARG A 120 -1.88 0.94 -26.28
C ARG A 120 -2.43 2.36 -26.44
N ASP A 121 -3.60 2.65 -25.89
CA ASP A 121 -4.27 3.94 -25.99
C ASP A 121 -3.65 5.01 -25.07
N VAL A 122 -2.84 4.59 -24.08
CA VAL A 122 -2.17 5.51 -23.17
C VAL A 122 -0.74 5.76 -23.64
N SER A 123 -0.44 7.00 -23.99
CA SER A 123 0.90 7.38 -24.43
C SER A 123 1.93 7.14 -23.32
N ALA A 124 3.18 6.83 -23.70
CA ALA A 124 4.27 6.63 -22.73
C ALA A 124 4.54 7.90 -21.88
N ALA A 125 4.14 9.08 -22.36
CA ALA A 125 4.28 10.34 -21.63
C ALA A 125 3.24 10.47 -20.49
N ASP A 126 2.07 9.88 -20.66
CA ASP A 126 0.96 9.94 -19.70
C ASP A 126 0.96 8.77 -18.71
N ARG A 127 1.88 7.82 -18.86
CA ARG A 127 2.01 6.67 -17.96
C ARG A 127 2.77 7.05 -16.69
N ILE A 128 2.11 6.98 -15.56
CA ILE A 128 2.72 7.11 -14.22
C ILE A 128 3.14 5.72 -13.76
N ARG A 129 4.44 5.45 -13.74
CA ARG A 129 4.97 4.18 -13.22
C ARG A 129 4.93 4.19 -11.69
N VAL A 130 4.33 3.17 -11.12
CA VAL A 130 4.33 2.88 -9.70
C VAL A 130 4.96 1.51 -9.48
N ALA A 131 5.76 1.36 -8.43
CA ALA A 131 6.34 0.07 -8.06
C ALA A 131 5.65 -0.48 -6.81
N THR A 132 5.29 -1.75 -6.83
CA THR A 132 4.82 -2.42 -5.62
C THR A 132 6.01 -2.73 -4.71
N THR A 133 5.77 -2.67 -3.42
CA THR A 133 6.69 -3.20 -2.41
C THR A 133 6.11 -4.53 -1.91
N GLY A 134 6.15 -5.56 -2.75
CA GLY A 134 5.55 -6.86 -2.41
C GLY A 134 6.13 -7.49 -1.15
N THR A 135 5.32 -8.21 -0.38
CA THR A 135 5.74 -8.96 0.82
C THR A 135 6.72 -10.09 0.49
N THR A 136 6.84 -10.48 -0.77
CA THR A 136 7.76 -11.49 -1.27
C THR A 136 9.11 -10.91 -1.72
N GLY A 137 9.33 -9.60 -1.55
CA GLY A 137 10.58 -8.93 -1.91
C GLY A 137 10.80 -8.65 -3.39
N ALA A 138 9.93 -9.15 -4.29
CA ALA A 138 10.01 -8.85 -5.71
C ALA A 138 9.06 -7.71 -6.10
N SER A 139 9.61 -6.61 -6.61
CA SER A 139 8.82 -5.46 -7.04
C SER A 139 8.06 -5.75 -8.34
N LEU A 140 6.84 -5.23 -8.45
CA LEU A 140 6.03 -5.28 -9.67
C LEU A 140 5.91 -3.87 -10.24
N LYS A 141 6.09 -3.73 -11.55
CA LYS A 141 5.84 -2.46 -12.26
C LYS A 141 4.35 -2.36 -12.57
N VAL A 142 3.74 -1.27 -12.15
CA VAL A 142 2.34 -0.96 -12.44
C VAL A 142 2.26 0.43 -13.06
N TRP A 143 1.36 0.62 -14.01
CA TRP A 143 1.13 1.90 -14.65
C TRP A 143 -0.26 2.44 -14.38
N TYR A 144 -0.31 3.74 -14.14
CA TYR A 144 -1.51 4.55 -14.01
C TYR A 144 -1.52 5.65 -15.07
N SER A 145 -2.69 6.14 -15.42
CA SER A 145 -2.85 7.47 -15.99
C SER A 145 -3.15 8.49 -14.87
N PRO A 146 -3.04 9.80 -15.13
CA PRO A 146 -3.53 10.82 -14.20
C PRO A 146 -5.00 10.63 -13.81
N GLN A 147 -5.83 10.11 -14.72
CA GLN A 147 -7.24 9.78 -14.45
C GLN A 147 -7.40 8.67 -13.41
N VAL A 148 -6.61 7.59 -13.52
CA VAL A 148 -6.63 6.49 -12.54
C VAL A 148 -6.22 7.01 -11.16
N ALA A 149 -5.18 7.84 -11.08
CA ALA A 149 -4.75 8.44 -9.83
C ALA A 149 -5.83 9.34 -9.21
N ARG A 150 -6.56 10.09 -10.04
CA ARG A 150 -7.69 10.94 -9.63
C ARG A 150 -8.87 10.12 -9.11
N ARG A 151 -9.29 9.08 -9.86
CA ARG A 151 -10.37 8.16 -9.44
C ARG A 151 -10.04 7.50 -8.12
N SER A 152 -8.85 6.93 -7.98
CA SER A 152 -8.38 6.31 -6.73
C SER A 152 -8.42 7.30 -5.55
N TRP A 153 -8.11 8.57 -5.81
CA TRP A 153 -8.16 9.60 -4.78
C TRP A 153 -9.58 9.92 -4.31
N ALA A 154 -10.58 9.92 -5.20
CA ALA A 154 -11.99 10.10 -4.84
C ALA A 154 -12.48 9.02 -3.87
N PHE A 155 -12.10 7.74 -4.09
CA PHE A 155 -12.43 6.66 -3.15
C PHE A 155 -11.79 6.84 -1.78
N ARG A 156 -10.57 7.36 -1.73
CA ARG A 156 -9.93 7.72 -0.46
C ARG A 156 -10.68 8.85 0.24
N MET A 157 -11.11 9.87 -0.51
CA MET A 157 -11.86 11.00 0.05
C MET A 157 -13.27 10.57 0.50
N ARG A 158 -13.89 9.55 -0.11
CA ARG A 158 -15.12 8.96 0.38
C ARG A 158 -14.95 8.37 1.79
N GLN A 159 -13.90 7.61 2.04
CA GLN A 159 -13.64 7.10 3.40
C GLN A 159 -13.38 8.24 4.40
N TRP A 160 -12.71 9.31 3.95
CA TRP A 160 -12.56 10.51 4.77
C TRP A 160 -13.91 11.15 5.11
N ALA A 161 -14.82 11.25 4.13
CA ALA A 161 -16.18 11.73 4.35
C ALA A 161 -16.95 10.86 5.37
N TRP A 162 -16.81 9.52 5.29
CA TRP A 162 -17.36 8.61 6.30
C TRP A 162 -16.84 8.88 7.72
N ALA A 163 -15.60 9.32 7.82
CA ALA A 163 -14.99 9.72 9.09
C ALA A 163 -15.29 11.17 9.51
N GLY A 164 -16.14 11.90 8.77
CA GLY A 164 -16.43 13.31 9.00
C GLY A 164 -15.24 14.24 8.75
N VAL A 165 -14.39 13.89 7.79
CA VAL A 165 -13.19 14.67 7.41
C VAL A 165 -13.34 15.17 5.98
N GLU A 166 -13.23 16.47 5.82
CA GLU A 166 -13.26 17.13 4.52
C GLU A 166 -11.95 16.91 3.75
N PRO A 167 -11.99 16.89 2.40
CA PRO A 167 -10.78 16.90 1.58
C PRO A 167 -9.82 18.03 1.96
N ARG A 168 -8.52 17.84 1.79
CA ARG A 168 -7.47 18.84 2.07
C ARG A 168 -7.30 19.26 3.53
N ARG A 169 -7.87 18.53 4.49
CA ARG A 169 -7.52 18.75 5.90
C ARG A 169 -6.03 18.51 6.15
N PRO A 170 -5.40 19.27 7.04
CA PRO A 170 -4.01 19.06 7.43
C PRO A 170 -3.77 17.64 7.94
N ARG A 171 -2.70 17.00 7.46
CA ARG A 171 -2.41 15.61 7.82
C ARG A 171 -0.94 15.35 8.12
N LEU A 172 -0.70 14.46 9.06
CA LEU A 172 0.59 13.84 9.36
C LEU A 172 0.64 12.48 8.70
N THR A 173 1.67 12.22 7.92
CA THR A 173 1.76 10.99 7.12
C THR A 173 3.01 10.21 7.47
N PHE A 174 2.82 8.98 7.96
CA PHE A 174 3.84 8.05 8.41
C PHE A 174 3.88 6.79 7.52
N PHE A 175 4.12 7.00 6.24
CA PHE A 175 4.34 5.91 5.28
C PHE A 175 5.81 5.82 4.87
N GLY A 176 6.21 4.69 4.24
CA GLY A 176 7.60 4.33 3.97
C GLY A 176 8.35 5.16 2.92
N SER A 177 7.98 6.41 2.67
CA SER A 177 8.74 7.28 1.78
C SER A 177 10.04 7.72 2.44
N ARG A 178 11.16 7.59 1.72
CA ARG A 178 12.45 8.12 2.14
C ARG A 178 12.50 9.62 1.87
N ILE A 179 12.15 10.39 2.88
CA ILE A 179 12.05 11.87 2.82
C ILE A 179 13.14 12.58 3.60
N VAL A 180 13.80 11.85 4.48
CA VAL A 180 14.90 12.33 5.31
C VAL A 180 16.05 11.34 5.14
N PRO A 181 17.31 11.80 5.02
CA PRO A 181 18.47 10.90 4.95
C PRO A 181 18.49 9.94 6.14
N PRO A 182 18.69 8.62 5.93
CA PRO A 182 18.65 7.63 7.01
C PRO A 182 19.71 7.82 8.08
N ASP A 183 20.81 8.46 7.73
CA ASP A 183 21.96 8.78 8.61
C ASP A 183 21.78 10.07 9.41
N ARG A 184 20.64 10.76 9.27
CA ARG A 184 20.35 11.96 10.08
C ARG A 184 20.17 11.58 11.54
N THR A 185 20.97 12.19 12.41
CA THR A 185 20.96 11.94 13.87
C THR A 185 20.24 13.01 14.67
N THR A 186 19.91 14.13 14.03
CA THR A 186 19.28 15.29 14.69
C THR A 186 17.95 15.65 14.06
N PRO A 187 16.93 16.08 14.85
CA PRO A 187 15.66 16.52 14.30
C PRO A 187 15.81 17.75 13.39
N PRO A 188 14.81 18.02 12.55
CA PRO A 188 13.56 17.31 12.43
C PRO A 188 13.62 16.11 11.48
N TYR A 189 12.91 15.05 11.84
CA TYR A 189 12.76 13.82 11.03
C TYR A 189 11.54 13.86 10.12
N TRP A 190 11.14 15.04 9.68
CA TRP A 190 9.96 15.25 8.82
C TRP A 190 10.17 16.41 7.87
N ILE A 191 9.41 16.39 6.75
CA ILE A 191 9.42 17.40 5.70
C ILE A 191 8.01 17.93 5.50
N THR A 192 7.88 19.26 5.40
CA THR A 192 6.59 19.91 5.17
C THR A 192 6.29 20.00 3.67
N ASN A 193 5.11 19.58 3.28
CA ASN A 193 4.50 19.76 1.98
C ASN A 193 3.33 20.75 2.11
N LEU A 194 3.63 22.02 1.90
CA LEU A 194 2.69 23.12 2.14
C LEU A 194 1.45 23.03 1.24
N LEU A 195 1.63 22.69 -0.03
CA LEU A 195 0.54 22.70 -1.02
C LEU A 195 -0.43 21.55 -0.86
N GLU A 196 0.02 20.40 -0.34
CA GLU A 196 -0.84 19.27 0.07
C GLU A 196 -1.35 19.40 1.50
N ARG A 197 -0.96 20.45 2.25
CA ARG A 197 -1.23 20.59 3.69
C ARG A 197 -0.82 19.35 4.47
N GLN A 198 0.34 18.80 4.16
CA GLN A 198 0.83 17.51 4.63
C GLN A 198 2.21 17.66 5.25
N ILE A 199 2.45 16.98 6.34
CA ILE A 199 3.80 16.77 6.84
C ILE A 199 4.11 15.28 6.69
N LEU A 200 5.14 15.00 5.92
CA LEU A 200 5.68 13.66 5.75
C LEU A 200 6.68 13.40 6.86
N ALA A 201 6.46 12.41 7.68
CA ALA A 201 7.35 12.03 8.78
C ALA A 201 8.09 10.73 8.45
N SER A 202 9.37 10.70 8.78
CA SER A 202 10.20 9.52 8.57
C SER A 202 9.83 8.42 9.55
N ILE A 203 9.61 7.22 9.03
CA ILE A 203 9.39 6.01 9.82
C ILE A 203 10.71 5.30 10.17
N PHE A 204 11.82 5.72 9.55
CA PHE A 204 13.15 5.10 9.69
C PHE A 204 13.95 5.61 10.87
N HIS A 205 13.47 6.69 11.52
CA HIS A 205 14.14 7.32 12.66
C HIS A 205 13.42 7.06 13.99
N LEU A 206 12.38 6.22 13.99
CA LEU A 206 11.63 5.88 15.20
C LEU A 206 12.49 5.02 16.12
N SER A 207 12.75 5.54 17.32
CA SER A 207 13.52 4.87 18.38
C SER A 207 13.20 5.53 19.72
N GLU A 208 13.58 4.91 20.81
CA GLU A 208 13.47 5.52 22.14
C GLU A 208 14.24 6.84 22.25
N ARG A 209 15.38 6.96 21.58
CA ARG A 209 16.20 8.19 21.56
C ARG A 209 15.51 9.36 20.87
N THR A 210 14.67 9.11 19.89
CA THR A 210 13.97 10.14 19.12
C THR A 210 12.52 10.30 19.57
N ALA A 211 12.05 9.53 20.53
CA ALA A 211 10.68 9.53 21.04
C ALA A 211 10.25 10.95 21.49
N ALA A 212 11.11 11.66 22.21
CA ALA A 212 10.83 13.04 22.66
C ALA A 212 10.60 14.01 21.51
N ASP A 213 11.36 13.88 20.41
CA ASP A 213 11.20 14.72 19.22
C ASP A 213 9.85 14.46 18.53
N TYR A 214 9.48 13.16 18.36
CA TYR A 214 8.20 12.78 17.78
C TYR A 214 7.03 13.17 18.68
N LEU A 215 7.13 13.02 19.99
CA LEU A 215 6.12 13.50 20.94
C LEU A 215 5.91 15.01 20.86
N GLY A 216 7.00 15.79 20.86
CA GLY A 216 6.95 17.24 20.67
C GLY A 216 6.36 17.63 19.33
N PHE A 217 6.67 16.89 18.27
CA PHE A 217 6.09 17.06 16.94
C PHE A 217 4.59 16.79 16.94
N LEU A 218 4.13 15.65 17.47
CA LEU A 218 2.71 15.28 17.53
C LEU A 218 1.89 16.28 18.36
N ARG A 219 2.43 16.73 19.52
CA ARG A 219 1.78 17.73 20.39
C ARG A 219 1.53 19.07 19.68
N ARG A 220 2.43 19.49 18.79
CA ARG A 220 2.26 20.72 17.99
C ARG A 220 1.22 20.59 16.88
N HIS A 221 0.85 19.36 16.50
CA HIS A 221 -0.07 19.08 15.41
C HIS A 221 -1.34 18.33 15.90
N ARG A 222 -1.76 18.60 17.14
CA ARG A 222 -3.04 18.06 17.67
C ARG A 222 -4.20 18.38 16.73
N ASN A 223 -5.19 17.50 16.69
CA ASN A 223 -6.39 17.60 15.85
C ASN A 223 -6.12 17.56 14.32
N TRP A 224 -4.93 17.16 13.90
CA TRP A 224 -4.66 16.86 12.50
C TRP A 224 -5.10 15.41 12.19
N VAL A 225 -5.28 15.14 10.89
CA VAL A 225 -5.45 13.77 10.42
C VAL A 225 -4.12 13.03 10.56
N LEU A 226 -4.16 11.83 11.12
CA LEU A 226 -3.00 10.95 11.27
C LEU A 226 -3.13 9.81 10.26
N GLU A 227 -2.12 9.62 9.41
CA GLU A 227 -2.08 8.56 8.42
C GLU A 227 -0.79 7.76 8.56
N GLY A 228 -0.86 6.44 8.51
CA GLY A 228 0.35 5.62 8.58
C GLY A 228 0.08 4.13 8.57
N PHE A 229 1.18 3.37 8.53
CA PHE A 229 1.09 1.93 8.70
C PHE A 229 0.68 1.57 10.13
N PRO A 230 -0.17 0.56 10.33
CA PRO A 230 -0.56 0.10 11.66
C PRO A 230 0.61 -0.11 12.62
N SER A 231 1.67 -0.78 12.17
CA SER A 231 2.86 -1.03 12.99
C SER A 231 3.58 0.27 13.41
N VAL A 232 3.67 1.23 12.50
CA VAL A 232 4.33 2.52 12.74
C VAL A 232 3.53 3.37 13.71
N LEU A 233 2.20 3.47 13.50
CA LEU A 233 1.33 4.18 14.43
C LEU A 233 1.30 3.49 15.81
N GLY A 234 1.45 2.16 15.85
CA GLY A 234 1.60 1.40 17.09
C GLY A 234 2.87 1.76 17.88
N ILE A 235 4.00 1.95 17.20
CA ILE A 235 5.26 2.43 17.84
C ILE A 235 5.09 3.85 18.38
N LEU A 236 4.48 4.76 17.59
CA LEU A 236 4.19 6.11 18.07
C LEU A 236 3.23 6.12 19.25
N ALA A 237 2.24 5.22 19.24
CA ALA A 237 1.31 5.03 20.35
C ALA A 237 2.01 4.57 21.62
N ASP A 238 3.01 3.68 21.51
CA ASP A 238 3.83 3.28 22.67
C ASP A 238 4.56 4.48 23.28
N PHE A 239 5.17 5.35 22.48
CA PHE A 239 5.82 6.58 22.97
C PHE A 239 4.82 7.50 23.68
N VAL A 240 3.62 7.67 23.12
CA VAL A 240 2.57 8.53 23.69
C VAL A 240 2.09 7.95 25.03
N LEU A 241 1.82 6.66 25.09
CA LEU A 241 1.33 6.01 26.31
C LEU A 241 2.39 5.98 27.43
N GLN A 242 3.66 5.77 27.08
CA GLN A 242 4.78 5.86 28.03
C GLN A 242 4.96 7.28 28.59
N ALA A 243 4.65 8.32 27.78
CA ALA A 243 4.68 9.71 28.25
C ALA A 243 3.48 10.09 29.16
N GLY A 244 2.52 9.19 29.35
CA GLY A 244 1.43 9.30 30.33
C GLY A 244 0.22 10.10 29.89
N GLU A 245 0.28 10.87 28.78
CA GLU A 245 -0.84 11.71 28.30
C GLU A 245 -1.18 11.41 26.85
N PRO A 246 -2.46 11.11 26.53
CA PRO A 246 -2.91 11.00 25.15
C PRO A 246 -2.69 12.29 24.37
N ILE A 247 -2.37 12.15 23.08
CA ILE A 247 -2.25 13.28 22.15
C ILE A 247 -3.43 13.23 21.18
N PRO A 248 -4.50 14.01 21.39
CA PRO A 248 -5.70 13.92 20.55
C PRO A 248 -5.41 14.25 19.09
N MET A 249 -5.77 13.32 18.20
CA MET A 249 -5.80 13.52 16.75
C MET A 249 -7.23 13.57 16.24
N ARG A 250 -7.46 14.21 15.08
CA ARG A 250 -8.80 14.32 14.50
C ARG A 250 -9.36 12.94 14.15
N VAL A 251 -8.55 12.12 13.54
CA VAL A 251 -8.82 10.76 13.09
C VAL A 251 -7.50 10.08 12.75
N ALA A 252 -7.44 8.76 12.84
CA ALA A 252 -6.31 7.96 12.35
C ALA A 252 -6.76 7.07 11.18
N PHE A 253 -6.04 7.11 10.05
CA PHE A 253 -6.22 6.21 8.91
C PHE A 253 -5.03 5.28 8.78
N THR A 254 -5.32 3.98 8.62
CA THR A 254 -4.32 2.94 8.40
C THR A 254 -4.56 2.24 7.07
N ASP A 255 -3.47 1.80 6.45
CA ASP A 255 -3.50 0.93 5.27
C ASP A 255 -2.18 0.15 5.11
N GLY A 256 -2.15 -0.78 4.17
CA GLY A 256 -0.94 -1.46 3.69
C GLY A 256 -0.34 -2.52 4.60
N GLU A 257 -0.82 -2.66 5.82
CA GLU A 257 -0.50 -3.71 6.78
C GLU A 257 -1.76 -4.17 7.52
N PRO A 258 -1.77 -5.38 8.10
CA PRO A 258 -2.86 -5.80 8.96
C PRO A 258 -3.01 -4.93 10.20
N LEU A 259 -4.22 -4.45 10.48
CA LEU A 259 -4.55 -3.76 11.72
C LEU A 259 -5.10 -4.76 12.74
N TYR A 260 -4.24 -5.27 13.59
CA TYR A 260 -4.62 -6.18 14.68
C TYR A 260 -5.44 -5.47 15.77
N PRO A 261 -6.35 -6.17 16.46
CA PRO A 261 -7.16 -5.57 17.53
C PRO A 261 -6.34 -4.84 18.59
N PHE A 262 -5.26 -5.43 19.07
CA PHE A 262 -4.38 -4.81 20.07
C PHE A 262 -3.70 -3.53 19.57
N LEU A 263 -3.32 -3.45 18.27
CA LEU A 263 -2.77 -2.24 17.68
C LEU A 263 -3.83 -1.15 17.57
N ARG A 264 -5.04 -1.52 17.14
CA ARG A 264 -6.18 -0.60 17.10
C ARG A 264 -6.43 0.03 18.47
N GLU A 265 -6.62 -0.78 19.51
CA GLU A 265 -6.88 -0.32 20.88
C GLU A 265 -5.76 0.61 21.38
N LYS A 266 -4.51 0.23 21.11
CA LYS A 266 -3.34 1.01 21.48
C LYS A 266 -3.32 2.38 20.78
N ILE A 267 -3.54 2.42 19.47
CA ILE A 267 -3.55 3.64 18.67
C ILE A 267 -4.72 4.54 19.09
N GLU A 268 -5.92 3.99 19.23
CA GLU A 268 -7.11 4.73 19.65
C GLU A 268 -6.96 5.34 21.05
N LYS A 269 -6.36 4.60 21.98
CA LYS A 269 -6.05 5.08 23.33
C LYS A 269 -5.01 6.20 23.32
N ALA A 270 -3.91 6.01 22.60
CA ALA A 270 -2.80 6.98 22.57
C ALA A 270 -3.19 8.31 21.91
N PHE A 271 -3.99 8.25 20.87
CA PHE A 271 -4.36 9.42 20.08
C PHE A 271 -5.79 9.93 20.37
N ALA A 272 -6.45 9.36 21.36
CA ALA A 272 -7.82 9.70 21.76
C ALA A 272 -8.75 9.87 20.54
N THR A 273 -8.63 8.99 19.56
CA THR A 273 -9.34 9.04 18.30
C THR A 273 -9.67 7.65 17.79
N ARG A 274 -10.55 7.58 16.80
CA ARG A 274 -10.91 6.34 16.15
C ARG A 274 -9.95 6.03 14.99
N VAL A 275 -9.61 4.75 14.83
CA VAL A 275 -8.85 4.25 13.68
C VAL A 275 -9.80 3.76 12.59
N TRP A 276 -9.55 4.21 11.37
CA TRP A 276 -10.21 3.79 10.14
C TRP A 276 -9.20 3.04 9.27
N ASP A 277 -9.53 1.80 8.96
CA ASP A 277 -8.63 0.93 8.22
C ASP A 277 -9.07 0.74 6.78
N SER A 278 -8.12 0.48 5.89
CA SER A 278 -8.39 0.09 4.51
C SER A 278 -7.42 -0.96 4.02
N TYR A 279 -7.94 -1.89 3.23
CA TYR A 279 -7.17 -2.83 2.44
C TYR A 279 -7.20 -2.40 0.98
N GLY A 280 -6.04 -2.26 0.41
CA GLY A 280 -5.86 -1.93 -1.01
C GLY A 280 -4.49 -2.36 -1.49
N MET A 281 -4.28 -2.24 -2.79
CA MET A 281 -3.04 -2.64 -3.42
C MET A 281 -2.58 -1.65 -4.47
N THR A 282 -1.28 -1.60 -4.68
CA THR A 282 -0.66 -0.74 -5.69
C THR A 282 -1.12 -1.07 -7.10
N GLU A 283 -1.53 -2.29 -7.36
CA GLU A 283 -2.09 -2.74 -8.64
C GLU A 283 -3.42 -2.05 -8.98
N CYS A 284 -4.05 -1.40 -8.00
CA CYS A 284 -5.29 -0.62 -8.16
C CYS A 284 -6.45 -1.45 -8.73
N CYS A 285 -6.54 -2.73 -8.34
CA CYS A 285 -7.59 -3.64 -8.79
C CYS A 285 -8.62 -4.01 -7.72
N GLY A 286 -8.39 -3.66 -6.45
CA GLY A 286 -9.32 -3.93 -5.36
C GLY A 286 -9.15 -2.98 -4.19
N LEU A 287 -10.26 -2.72 -3.49
CA LEU A 287 -10.33 -1.85 -2.33
C LEU A 287 -11.39 -2.36 -1.35
N ILE A 288 -11.03 -2.46 -0.07
CA ILE A 288 -11.95 -2.73 1.03
C ILE A 288 -11.73 -1.63 2.07
N GLN A 289 -12.81 -0.98 2.50
CA GLN A 289 -12.73 0.16 3.42
C GLN A 289 -13.61 -0.06 4.65
N GLN A 290 -13.11 0.35 5.79
CA GLN A 290 -13.86 0.33 7.03
C GLN A 290 -14.89 1.46 7.07
N CYS A 291 -16.12 1.14 7.50
CA CYS A 291 -17.18 2.11 7.74
C CYS A 291 -17.18 2.61 9.20
N GLU A 292 -18.07 3.56 9.51
CA GLU A 292 -18.28 4.13 10.84
C GLU A 292 -18.73 3.10 11.90
N ARG A 293 -19.17 1.91 11.48
CA ARG A 293 -19.53 0.80 12.38
C ARG A 293 -18.38 -0.20 12.59
N GLY A 294 -17.18 0.10 12.06
CA GLY A 294 -16.02 -0.75 12.20
C GLY A 294 -16.01 -1.98 11.27
N ARG A 295 -16.96 -2.08 10.33
CA ARG A 295 -17.06 -3.22 9.40
C ARG A 295 -16.33 -2.90 8.11
N MET A 296 -15.66 -3.93 7.54
CA MET A 296 -14.89 -3.82 6.31
C MET A 296 -15.80 -4.12 5.11
N HIS A 297 -16.02 -3.12 4.27
CA HIS A 297 -16.84 -3.25 3.07
C HIS A 297 -15.99 -3.33 1.81
N LEU A 298 -16.27 -4.29 0.95
CA LEU A 298 -15.84 -4.25 -0.45
C LEU A 298 -16.36 -2.96 -1.08
N ILE A 299 -15.50 -2.28 -1.82
CA ILE A 299 -15.87 -1.09 -2.60
C ILE A 299 -16.18 -1.54 -4.03
N PRO A 300 -17.48 -1.71 -4.36
CA PRO A 300 -17.90 -2.43 -5.57
C PRO A 300 -17.60 -1.67 -6.87
N GLU A 301 -17.49 -0.35 -6.81
CA GLU A 301 -17.14 0.48 -7.97
C GLU A 301 -15.65 0.43 -8.31
N PHE A 302 -14.81 0.08 -7.31
CA PHE A 302 -13.36 0.03 -7.46
C PHE A 302 -12.88 -1.27 -8.09
N GLY A 303 -13.48 -2.39 -7.70
CA GLY A 303 -13.10 -3.70 -8.17
C GLY A 303 -14.14 -4.78 -7.89
N TYR A 304 -14.16 -5.79 -8.73
CA TYR A 304 -14.95 -7.00 -8.53
C TYR A 304 -14.08 -8.07 -7.85
N LEU A 305 -14.62 -8.72 -6.83
CA LEU A 305 -13.90 -9.70 -6.02
C LEU A 305 -14.53 -11.09 -6.16
N GLU A 306 -13.70 -12.08 -6.46
CA GLU A 306 -13.94 -13.49 -6.25
C GLU A 306 -13.11 -13.96 -5.05
N ILE A 307 -13.67 -14.80 -4.18
CA ILE A 307 -12.89 -15.50 -3.13
C ILE A 307 -12.93 -16.98 -3.45
N LEU A 308 -11.77 -17.54 -3.77
CA LEU A 308 -11.64 -18.89 -4.36
C LEU A 308 -10.78 -19.80 -3.49
N ASP A 309 -11.09 -21.08 -3.48
CA ASP A 309 -10.26 -22.13 -2.87
C ASP A 309 -9.02 -22.48 -3.74
N THR A 310 -8.31 -23.51 -3.38
CA THR A 310 -7.13 -24.00 -4.12
C THR A 310 -7.47 -24.62 -5.48
N GLU A 311 -8.74 -24.97 -5.69
CA GLU A 311 -9.26 -25.57 -6.93
C GLU A 311 -10.04 -24.56 -7.78
N ASP A 312 -9.88 -23.26 -7.49
CA ASP A 312 -10.51 -22.12 -8.17
C ASP A 312 -12.05 -22.09 -8.08
N ARG A 313 -12.62 -22.75 -7.05
CA ARG A 313 -14.06 -22.73 -6.76
C ARG A 313 -14.39 -21.64 -5.76
N SER A 314 -15.56 -21.03 -5.90
CA SER A 314 -16.03 -20.01 -4.94
C SER A 314 -16.23 -20.62 -3.55
N VAL A 315 -15.67 -19.98 -2.53
CA VAL A 315 -15.85 -20.37 -1.12
C VAL A 315 -17.21 -19.91 -0.59
N ARG A 316 -17.71 -20.56 0.46
CA ARG A 316 -18.92 -20.12 1.17
C ARG A 316 -18.63 -18.94 2.08
N PRO A 317 -19.64 -18.13 2.44
CA PRO A 317 -19.48 -17.10 3.48
C PRO A 317 -18.94 -17.72 4.77
N GLY A 318 -17.90 -17.08 5.33
CA GLY A 318 -17.18 -17.57 6.52
C GLY A 318 -16.00 -18.50 6.22
N GLU A 319 -15.92 -19.07 5.02
CA GLU A 319 -14.76 -19.86 4.59
C GLU A 319 -13.66 -18.94 4.01
N GLU A 320 -12.41 -19.27 4.31
CA GLU A 320 -11.25 -18.53 3.84
C GLU A 320 -10.81 -18.99 2.45
N GLY A 321 -10.59 -18.04 1.54
CA GLY A 321 -10.05 -18.30 0.21
C GLY A 321 -9.08 -17.25 -0.27
N TYR A 322 -8.53 -17.43 -1.47
CA TYR A 322 -7.65 -16.46 -2.14
C TYR A 322 -8.49 -15.33 -2.73
N LEU A 323 -8.02 -14.10 -2.52
CA LEU A 323 -8.62 -12.91 -3.12
C LEU A 323 -8.19 -12.81 -4.59
N VAL A 324 -9.17 -12.87 -5.48
CA VAL A 324 -9.00 -12.73 -6.93
C VAL A 324 -9.77 -11.50 -7.39
N TRP A 325 -9.05 -10.52 -7.93
CA TRP A 325 -9.60 -9.22 -8.24
C TRP A 325 -9.72 -8.96 -9.73
N THR A 326 -10.80 -8.33 -10.15
CA THR A 326 -10.90 -7.65 -11.44
C THR A 326 -11.04 -6.16 -11.20
N GLY A 327 -10.00 -5.38 -11.56
CA GLY A 327 -9.97 -3.94 -11.37
C GLY A 327 -10.93 -3.23 -12.33
N LEU A 328 -11.69 -2.27 -11.82
CA LEU A 328 -12.71 -1.54 -12.60
C LEU A 328 -12.32 -0.10 -12.92
N ILE A 329 -11.29 0.44 -12.26
CA ILE A 329 -10.90 1.85 -12.38
C ILE A 329 -9.57 2.08 -13.11
N ASN A 330 -8.67 1.10 -13.16
CA ASN A 330 -7.39 1.22 -13.85
C ASN A 330 -7.49 0.73 -15.29
N ASP A 331 -7.86 1.61 -16.20
CA ASP A 331 -7.93 1.36 -17.64
C ASP A 331 -6.55 1.42 -18.33
N THR A 332 -5.54 1.94 -17.66
CA THR A 332 -4.16 1.98 -18.18
C THR A 332 -3.48 0.61 -18.11
N MET A 333 -3.72 -0.13 -17.04
CA MET A 333 -3.21 -1.48 -16.82
C MET A 333 -4.27 -2.29 -16.07
N PRO A 334 -5.37 -2.65 -16.75
CA PRO A 334 -6.42 -3.43 -16.11
C PRO A 334 -5.92 -4.83 -15.79
N LEU A 335 -6.17 -5.28 -14.57
CA LEU A 335 -5.91 -6.66 -14.16
C LEU A 335 -7.26 -7.37 -14.00
N ILE A 336 -7.47 -8.41 -14.80
CA ILE A 336 -8.70 -9.20 -14.86
C ILE A 336 -8.41 -10.57 -14.24
N ARG A 337 -9.21 -10.98 -13.25
CA ARG A 337 -9.02 -12.20 -12.46
C ARG A 337 -7.59 -12.34 -11.89
N TYR A 338 -7.11 -11.26 -11.30
CA TYR A 338 -5.77 -11.20 -10.73
C TYR A 338 -5.73 -11.79 -9.32
N ARG A 339 -5.00 -12.91 -9.17
CA ARG A 339 -4.71 -13.53 -7.87
C ARG A 339 -3.56 -12.77 -7.21
N VAL A 340 -3.89 -11.93 -6.26
CA VAL A 340 -2.90 -11.07 -5.57
C VAL A 340 -2.01 -11.83 -4.59
N GLY A 341 -2.47 -13.00 -4.13
CA GLY A 341 -1.78 -13.84 -3.13
C GLY A 341 -2.28 -13.64 -1.70
N ASP A 342 -3.11 -12.62 -1.46
CA ASP A 342 -3.76 -12.42 -0.17
C ASP A 342 -5.00 -13.31 -0.03
N ARG A 343 -5.42 -13.55 1.21
CA ARG A 343 -6.60 -14.35 1.54
C ARG A 343 -7.63 -13.52 2.28
N GLY A 344 -8.86 -14.02 2.32
CA GLY A 344 -9.95 -13.38 3.04
C GLY A 344 -11.20 -14.25 3.05
N CYS A 345 -12.24 -13.77 3.70
CA CYS A 345 -13.53 -14.44 3.73
C CYS A 345 -14.68 -13.45 3.57
N TRP A 346 -15.74 -13.89 2.90
CA TRP A 346 -17.02 -13.20 2.92
C TRP A 346 -17.62 -13.28 4.33
N GLN A 347 -18.07 -12.14 4.84
CA GLN A 347 -18.87 -12.16 6.06
C GLN A 347 -20.32 -12.56 5.73
N PRO A 348 -21.01 -13.25 6.66
CA PRO A 348 -22.42 -13.54 6.50
C PRO A 348 -23.22 -12.27 6.19
N ARG A 349 -24.26 -12.39 5.36
CA ARG A 349 -25.13 -11.31 4.91
C ARG A 349 -26.00 -10.71 6.05
N SER A 350 -25.46 -10.50 7.22
CA SER A 350 -26.10 -9.61 8.20
C SER A 350 -25.90 -8.19 7.73
N ALA A 351 -26.95 -7.45 7.49
CA ALA A 351 -26.87 -6.03 7.13
C ALA A 351 -25.96 -5.31 8.11
N CYS A 352 -24.99 -4.56 7.60
CA CYS A 352 -24.18 -3.71 8.46
C CYS A 352 -25.09 -2.59 9.02
N PRO A 353 -25.01 -2.27 10.33
CA PRO A 353 -25.79 -1.16 10.90
C PRO A 353 -25.47 0.21 10.27
N CYS A 354 -24.51 0.33 9.36
CA CYS A 354 -24.27 1.55 8.60
C CYS A 354 -25.29 1.81 7.48
N GLY A 355 -26.11 0.80 7.12
CA GLY A 355 -27.14 0.90 6.10
C GLY A 355 -26.69 0.61 4.67
N ARG A 356 -25.37 0.65 4.38
CA ARG A 356 -24.84 0.41 3.02
C ARG A 356 -25.00 -1.05 2.60
N ALA A 357 -25.47 -1.27 1.38
CA ALA A 357 -25.61 -2.60 0.78
C ALA A 357 -24.28 -3.20 0.27
N PHE A 358 -23.15 -2.55 0.51
CA PHE A 358 -21.82 -3.00 0.10
C PHE A 358 -21.45 -4.32 0.78
N PRO A 359 -20.96 -5.33 0.04
CA PRO A 359 -20.58 -6.62 0.62
C PRO A 359 -19.53 -6.49 1.73
N LEU A 360 -19.64 -7.34 2.73
CA LEU A 360 -18.69 -7.39 3.84
C LEU A 360 -17.61 -8.42 3.58
N VAL A 361 -16.36 -8.01 3.69
CA VAL A 361 -15.18 -8.86 3.50
C VAL A 361 -14.18 -8.59 4.61
N VAL A 362 -13.62 -9.65 5.17
CA VAL A 362 -12.47 -9.55 6.06
C VAL A 362 -11.26 -10.11 5.35
N PRO A 363 -10.26 -9.27 4.99
CA PRO A 363 -8.97 -9.77 4.57
C PRO A 363 -8.38 -10.58 5.73
N THR A 364 -7.97 -11.81 5.46
CA THR A 364 -7.42 -12.66 6.52
C THR A 364 -6.01 -12.20 6.83
N ILE A 365 -5.84 -11.80 8.07
CA ILE A 365 -4.56 -11.40 8.60
C ILE A 365 -3.77 -12.67 8.88
N THR A 366 -2.78 -12.93 8.06
CA THR A 366 -2.07 -14.19 8.15
C THR A 366 -0.91 -14.17 9.13
N ARG A 367 -0.54 -13.04 9.75
CA ARG A 367 0.51 -13.01 10.78
C ARG A 367 0.62 -11.71 11.55
N GLU A 368 1.17 -11.86 12.78
CA GLU A 368 1.88 -10.77 13.45
C GLU A 368 2.97 -10.23 12.52
N SER A 369 3.08 -8.92 12.45
CA SER A 369 4.17 -8.29 11.73
C SER A 369 5.46 -8.60 12.46
N ASP A 370 6.34 -9.38 11.86
CA ASP A 370 7.68 -9.53 12.37
C ASP A 370 8.36 -8.18 12.35
N LEU A 371 8.95 -7.79 13.43
CA LEU A 371 9.66 -6.53 13.56
C LEU A 371 11.15 -6.82 13.64
N LEU A 372 11.97 -6.14 12.82
CA LEU A 372 13.41 -6.14 12.99
C LEU A 372 13.78 -5.13 14.06
N ARG A 373 14.46 -5.57 15.10
CA ARG A 373 14.84 -4.73 16.25
C ARG A 373 16.34 -4.55 16.29
N CYS A 374 16.80 -3.29 16.33
CA CYS A 374 18.22 -2.96 16.44
C CYS A 374 18.64 -2.74 17.90
N PRO A 375 19.94 -2.94 18.23
CA PRO A 375 20.46 -2.74 19.59
C PRO A 375 20.27 -1.31 20.11
N ASP A 376 20.16 -0.33 19.23
CA ASP A 376 19.95 1.07 19.54
C ASP A 376 18.47 1.45 19.77
N GLY A 377 17.58 0.44 19.84
CA GLY A 377 16.14 0.60 20.07
C GLY A 377 15.32 0.94 18.83
N ARG A 378 15.94 1.08 17.64
CA ARG A 378 15.17 1.25 16.40
C ARG A 378 14.43 -0.02 16.03
N ILE A 379 13.22 0.15 15.47
CA ILE A 379 12.33 -0.94 15.10
C ILE A 379 11.87 -0.72 13.66
N PHE A 380 12.01 -1.75 12.83
CA PHE A 380 11.58 -1.70 11.45
C PHE A 380 10.49 -2.73 11.18
N SER A 381 9.38 -2.27 10.62
CA SER A 381 8.30 -3.14 10.15
C SER A 381 8.65 -3.79 8.80
N PRO A 382 8.01 -4.89 8.41
CA PRO A 382 8.15 -5.47 7.08
C PRO A 382 7.92 -4.44 5.97
N ARG A 383 6.98 -3.53 6.18
CA ARG A 383 6.68 -2.48 5.20
C ARG A 383 7.80 -1.46 5.08
N ALA A 384 8.43 -1.09 6.19
CA ALA A 384 9.59 -0.20 6.19
C ALA A 384 10.76 -0.83 5.40
N LEU A 385 11.05 -2.11 5.66
CA LEU A 385 12.13 -2.83 4.96
C LEU A 385 11.83 -3.05 3.47
N ASN A 386 10.57 -3.27 3.11
CA ASN A 386 10.17 -3.36 1.71
C ASN A 386 10.51 -2.11 0.89
N GLN A 387 10.59 -0.94 1.51
CA GLN A 387 11.01 0.27 0.80
C GLN A 387 12.47 0.19 0.29
N LEU A 388 13.31 -0.62 0.93
CA LEU A 388 14.68 -0.87 0.48
C LEU A 388 14.72 -1.66 -0.84
N LEU A 389 13.66 -2.43 -1.10
CA LEU A 389 13.50 -3.26 -2.30
C LEU A 389 12.78 -2.54 -3.44
N LYS A 390 12.43 -1.28 -3.23
CA LYS A 390 11.81 -0.47 -4.26
C LYS A 390 12.77 -0.33 -5.44
N ASP A 391 12.25 -0.61 -6.64
CA ASP A 391 13.03 -0.65 -7.88
C ASP A 391 14.04 -1.81 -8.01
N SER A 392 14.00 -2.80 -7.10
CA SER A 392 14.76 -4.06 -7.22
C SER A 392 13.91 -5.11 -7.93
N TYR A 393 14.28 -5.46 -9.16
CA TYR A 393 13.50 -6.35 -10.03
C TYR A 393 14.22 -7.67 -10.34
N ALA A 394 15.46 -7.81 -9.90
CA ALA A 394 16.28 -8.99 -10.19
C ALA A 394 16.04 -10.19 -9.27
N PHE A 395 15.19 -10.03 -8.25
CA PHE A 395 14.87 -11.09 -7.30
C PHE A 395 13.52 -11.74 -7.57
N ARG A 396 13.44 -13.08 -7.38
CA ARG A 396 12.16 -13.77 -7.14
C ARG A 396 11.68 -13.49 -5.73
N PHE A 397 12.59 -13.57 -4.75
CA PHE A 397 12.34 -13.33 -3.32
C PHE A 397 13.51 -12.57 -2.73
N CYS A 398 13.22 -11.76 -1.72
CA CYS A 398 14.20 -11.16 -0.85
C CYS A 398 13.69 -11.17 0.59
N GLN A 399 14.55 -11.51 1.54
CA GLN A 399 14.23 -11.68 2.95
C GLN A 399 15.30 -11.01 3.80
N PHE A 400 14.89 -10.43 4.93
CA PHE A 400 15.78 -9.87 5.93
C PHE A 400 15.82 -10.82 7.12
N LEU A 401 16.89 -11.57 7.25
CA LEU A 401 17.06 -12.54 8.31
C LEU A 401 17.78 -11.89 9.48
N GLN A 402 17.09 -11.73 10.61
CA GLN A 402 17.70 -11.28 11.85
C GLN A 402 18.34 -12.48 12.57
N GLU A 403 19.65 -12.63 12.46
CA GLU A 403 20.41 -13.72 13.05
C GLU A 403 20.75 -13.47 14.53
N ALA A 404 20.90 -12.19 14.87
CA ALA A 404 21.09 -11.68 16.24
C ALA A 404 20.61 -10.23 16.29
N PRO A 405 20.45 -9.63 17.47
CA PRO A 405 20.06 -8.21 17.57
C PRO A 405 20.97 -7.27 16.74
N ASP A 406 22.26 -7.59 16.64
CA ASP A 406 23.29 -6.83 15.95
C ASP A 406 23.70 -7.41 14.58
N ARG A 407 23.01 -8.44 14.07
CA ARG A 407 23.33 -9.08 12.78
C ARG A 407 22.10 -9.34 11.94
N VAL A 408 22.13 -8.83 10.71
CA VAL A 408 21.09 -9.02 9.71
C VAL A 408 21.70 -9.52 8.41
N MET A 409 21.12 -10.56 7.84
CA MET A 409 21.47 -11.05 6.50
C MET A 409 20.36 -10.67 5.51
N VAL A 410 20.73 -10.03 4.40
CA VAL A 410 19.84 -9.86 3.25
C VAL A 410 19.99 -11.12 2.38
N ARG A 411 18.95 -11.95 2.35
CA ARG A 411 18.92 -13.20 1.60
C ARG A 411 18.01 -13.05 0.40
N ALA A 412 18.50 -13.30 -0.80
CA ALA A 412 17.72 -13.18 -2.03
C ALA A 412 17.78 -14.44 -2.89
N VAL A 413 16.69 -14.73 -3.59
CA VAL A 413 16.62 -15.74 -4.64
C VAL A 413 16.62 -15.02 -5.98
N ALA A 414 17.60 -15.38 -6.83
CA ALA A 414 17.79 -14.72 -8.12
C ALA A 414 16.57 -14.95 -9.05
N GLY A 415 16.16 -13.88 -9.72
CA GLY A 415 15.18 -13.91 -10.81
C GLY A 415 15.83 -13.74 -12.20
N ASN A 416 16.98 -13.04 -12.25
CA ASN A 416 17.75 -12.84 -13.48
C ASN A 416 19.24 -12.58 -13.14
N GLY A 417 20.07 -12.38 -14.19
CA GLY A 417 21.51 -12.21 -14.06
C GLY A 417 22.01 -10.97 -13.33
N LYS A 418 21.13 -10.00 -13.01
CA LYS A 418 21.49 -8.78 -12.25
C LYS A 418 21.32 -8.94 -10.73
N ALA A 419 20.91 -10.11 -10.26
CA ALA A 419 20.58 -10.34 -8.86
C ALA A 419 21.76 -10.06 -7.90
N ALA A 420 22.98 -10.37 -8.29
CA ALA A 420 24.16 -10.12 -7.45
C ALA A 420 24.45 -8.62 -7.27
N GLU A 421 24.31 -7.83 -8.34
CA GLU A 421 24.49 -6.38 -8.31
C GLU A 421 23.42 -5.69 -7.47
N GLU A 422 22.14 -6.02 -7.72
CA GLU A 422 21.01 -5.47 -6.95
C GLU A 422 21.07 -5.90 -5.48
N LEU A 423 21.52 -7.11 -5.17
CA LEU A 423 21.69 -7.57 -3.79
C LEU A 423 22.75 -6.78 -3.04
N ALA A 424 23.88 -6.47 -3.69
CA ALA A 424 24.91 -5.62 -3.12
C ALA A 424 24.38 -4.21 -2.80
N ASP A 425 23.55 -3.64 -3.69
CA ASP A 425 22.93 -2.34 -3.47
C ASP A 425 21.90 -2.38 -2.32
N VAL A 426 21.04 -3.40 -2.26
CA VAL A 426 20.10 -3.59 -1.15
C VAL A 426 20.84 -3.76 0.18
N ARG A 427 21.94 -4.50 0.22
CA ARG A 427 22.79 -4.63 1.40
C ARG A 427 23.32 -3.27 1.87
N LEU A 428 23.80 -2.45 0.93
CA LEU A 428 24.31 -1.10 1.25
C LEU A 428 23.20 -0.19 1.77
N ARG A 429 22.03 -0.21 1.15
CA ARG A 429 20.84 0.53 1.64
C ARG A 429 20.44 0.08 3.04
N MET A 430 20.44 -1.24 3.29
CA MET A 430 20.13 -1.79 4.61
C MET A 430 21.18 -1.38 5.65
N GLN A 431 22.47 -1.49 5.32
CA GLN A 431 23.56 -1.06 6.22
C GLN A 431 23.44 0.43 6.57
N LYS A 432 23.14 1.27 5.57
CA LYS A 432 22.89 2.71 5.79
C LYS A 432 21.68 2.97 6.68
N LEU A 433 20.63 2.14 6.55
CA LEU A 433 19.42 2.26 7.34
C LEU A 433 19.65 1.88 8.81
N VAL A 434 20.30 0.74 9.07
CA VAL A 434 20.52 0.23 10.43
C VAL A 434 21.75 0.81 11.13
N GLY A 435 22.60 1.53 10.39
CA GLY A 435 23.81 2.16 10.93
C GLY A 435 24.93 1.16 11.24
N SER A 436 25.96 1.61 11.99
CA SER A 436 27.16 0.82 12.30
C SER A 436 26.98 -0.17 13.45
N THR A 437 25.88 -0.08 14.21
CA THR A 437 25.61 -0.97 15.36
C THR A 437 25.07 -2.33 14.94
N VAL A 438 24.71 -2.49 13.66
CA VAL A 438 24.22 -3.75 13.09
C VAL A 438 25.08 -4.12 11.90
N GLN A 439 25.62 -5.32 11.92
CA GLN A 439 26.35 -5.89 10.80
C GLN A 439 25.38 -6.42 9.75
N VAL A 440 25.50 -5.95 8.50
CA VAL A 440 24.66 -6.42 7.40
C VAL A 440 25.48 -7.24 6.42
N THR A 441 25.10 -8.51 6.27
CA THR A 441 25.63 -9.43 5.25
C THR A 441 24.62 -9.62 4.12
N ALA A 442 25.03 -10.24 3.02
CA ALA A 442 24.15 -10.55 1.91
C ALA A 442 24.47 -11.91 1.30
N GLN A 443 23.46 -12.66 0.88
CA GLN A 443 23.61 -13.99 0.29
C GLN A 443 22.57 -14.24 -0.80
N LEU A 444 23.03 -14.73 -1.96
CA LEU A 444 22.15 -15.39 -2.92
C LEU A 444 21.89 -16.83 -2.48
N ALA A 445 20.63 -17.24 -2.55
CA ALA A 445 20.17 -18.56 -2.15
C ALA A 445 19.38 -19.20 -3.28
N ALA A 446 19.33 -20.54 -3.29
CA ALA A 446 18.54 -21.28 -4.26
C ALA A 446 17.04 -21.12 -4.01
N GLU A 447 16.63 -21.10 -2.73
CA GLU A 447 15.22 -21.06 -2.30
C GLU A 447 15.03 -20.08 -1.15
N PRO A 448 13.81 -19.50 -0.98
CA PRO A 448 13.49 -18.69 0.17
C PRO A 448 13.33 -19.54 1.44
N ILE A 449 13.41 -18.90 2.60
CA ILE A 449 12.99 -19.52 3.86
C ILE A 449 11.47 -19.49 3.87
N VAL A 450 10.87 -20.66 4.06
CA VAL A 450 9.41 -20.87 4.05
C VAL A 450 8.99 -21.31 5.45
N ARG A 451 8.02 -20.61 6.03
CA ARG A 451 7.42 -21.00 7.31
C ARG A 451 6.35 -22.10 7.14
N ALA A 452 5.94 -22.71 8.25
CA ALA A 452 4.82 -23.63 8.27
C ALA A 452 3.58 -23.02 7.59
N GLY A 453 2.95 -23.76 6.66
CA GLY A 453 1.84 -23.26 5.85
C GLY A 453 2.24 -22.58 4.54
N GLY A 454 3.50 -22.71 4.10
CA GLY A 454 3.95 -22.31 2.74
C GLY A 454 4.20 -20.81 2.57
N LYS A 455 4.19 -20.02 3.64
CA LYS A 455 4.37 -18.57 3.57
C LYS A 455 5.83 -18.17 3.59
N ILE A 456 6.17 -17.20 2.76
CA ILE A 456 7.52 -16.62 2.65
C ILE A 456 7.50 -15.26 3.36
N PRO A 457 8.02 -15.15 4.59
CA PRO A 457 8.05 -13.89 5.32
C PRO A 457 9.12 -12.95 4.75
N LEU A 458 8.90 -11.65 4.84
CA LEU A 458 9.93 -10.66 4.49
C LEU A 458 11.00 -10.57 5.58
N ILE A 459 10.59 -10.63 6.85
CA ILE A 459 11.50 -10.68 7.99
C ILE A 459 11.47 -12.10 8.57
N VAL A 460 12.63 -12.67 8.76
CA VAL A 460 12.83 -13.99 9.37
C VAL A 460 13.60 -13.80 10.66
N GLN A 461 13.04 -14.29 11.77
CA GLN A 461 13.72 -14.31 13.06
C GLN A 461 14.50 -15.63 13.23
N GLN A 462 15.54 -15.62 14.06
CA GLN A 462 16.32 -16.84 14.32
C GLN A 462 15.44 -17.99 14.86
N ALA A 463 14.38 -17.68 15.61
CA ALA A 463 13.42 -18.67 16.11
C ALA A 463 12.52 -19.31 15.02
N ASP A 464 12.57 -18.80 13.79
CA ASP A 464 11.79 -19.31 12.64
C ASP A 464 12.54 -20.40 11.83
N ARG A 465 13.75 -20.76 12.21
CA ARG A 465 14.61 -21.77 11.56
C ARG A 465 14.37 -23.18 12.07
#